data_b22f7f72d826471774f8fecce8c6c8fe
#
_entry.id   b22f7f72d826471774f8fecce8c6c8fe
#
_cell.length_a   1.000
_cell.length_b   1.000
_cell.length_c   1.000
_cell.angle_alpha   90.00
_cell.angle_beta   90.00
_cell.angle_gamma   90.00
#
_symmetry.space_group_name_H-M   'P 1'
#
loop_
_entity.id
_entity.type
_entity.pdbx_description
1 polymer ?
#
loop_
_entity_poly.entity_id
_entity_poly.type
_entity_poly.pdbx_seq_one_letter_code
_entity_poly.pdbx_strand_id
1 'polypeptide(L)'
;KGAAPDCQFVIVKLARATKVELDAALIDKTDVPSYSPWSVLLALRYVVSVARALEKPVVVFIPLGSNMGSHTGNGIIEASISNFSSQASTVVVVPTGNQGNTDTHTEGIIERVGDVKDIEIRIGEKRKNLPIEIWIDKPNRVKLSIISPTGEIIDNLESKNTNNERIKFLYEETEMIVNFTSPELTTGDSLIFIRAYNLRAGIWKFRLTGQYIVGGKYYSWIPQRELIDNE
;
A
#
# COMPACT_ATOMS: atom_id res chain seq x y z
N LYS A 1 3.11 36.93 6.24
CA LYS A 1 3.19 37.30 4.81
C LYS A 1 3.52 36.02 4.05
N GLY A 2 2.61 35.54 3.23
CA GLY A 2 2.78 34.35 2.38
C GLY A 2 2.94 34.72 0.90
N ALA A 3 3.11 33.70 0.05
CA ALA A 3 3.23 33.87 -1.39
C ALA A 3 1.92 34.39 -2.06
N ALA A 4 0.77 34.16 -1.43
CA ALA A 4 -0.54 34.63 -1.90
C ALA A 4 -1.32 35.27 -0.74
N PRO A 5 -0.96 36.51 -0.30
CA PRO A 5 -1.51 37.13 0.90
C PRO A 5 -3.03 37.42 0.80
N ASP A 6 -3.55 37.57 -0.41
CA ASP A 6 -4.96 37.90 -0.65
C ASP A 6 -5.81 36.68 -1.07
N CYS A 7 -5.28 35.46 -0.91
CA CYS A 7 -6.03 34.26 -1.22
C CYS A 7 -7.18 34.00 -0.22
N GLN A 8 -8.22 33.35 -0.71
CA GLN A 8 -9.29 32.83 0.11
C GLN A 8 -9.00 31.36 0.44
N PHE A 9 -9.34 30.94 1.65
CA PHE A 9 -9.13 29.57 2.11
C PHE A 9 -10.40 28.75 2.05
N VAL A 10 -10.30 27.54 1.52
CA VAL A 10 -11.29 26.48 1.66
C VAL A 10 -10.63 25.39 2.50
N ILE A 11 -11.06 25.23 3.74
CA ILE A 11 -10.48 24.28 4.68
C ILE A 11 -11.44 23.12 4.88
N VAL A 12 -10.97 21.90 4.62
CA VAL A 12 -11.76 20.69 4.84
C VAL A 12 -11.13 19.89 5.98
N LYS A 13 -11.88 19.70 7.05
CA LYS A 13 -11.52 18.78 8.13
C LYS A 13 -12.02 17.37 7.79
N LEU A 14 -11.11 16.47 7.55
CA LEU A 14 -11.44 15.06 7.31
C LEU A 14 -11.88 14.37 8.61
N ALA A 15 -12.86 13.47 8.49
CA ALA A 15 -13.18 12.55 9.56
C ALA A 15 -12.06 11.50 9.66
N ARG A 16 -11.68 11.15 10.90
CA ARG A 16 -10.74 10.05 11.12
C ARG A 16 -11.34 8.73 10.67
N ALA A 17 -10.51 7.82 10.24
CA ALA A 17 -10.90 6.46 9.94
C ALA A 17 -11.57 5.82 11.17
N THR A 18 -12.65 5.11 10.93
CA THR A 18 -13.37 4.37 11.96
C THR A 18 -12.57 3.14 12.40
N LYS A 19 -12.90 2.59 13.56
CA LYS A 19 -12.27 1.34 14.01
C LYS A 19 -12.43 0.21 12.98
N VAL A 20 -13.58 0.11 12.35
CA VAL A 20 -13.84 -0.91 11.31
C VAL A 20 -12.90 -0.75 10.12
N GLU A 21 -12.64 0.49 9.68
CA GLU A 21 -11.68 0.77 8.58
C GLU A 21 -10.24 0.48 9.00
N LEU A 22 -9.85 0.81 10.23
CA LEU A 22 -8.52 0.50 10.77
C LEU A 22 -8.30 -1.01 10.90
N ASP A 23 -9.28 -1.73 11.45
CA ASP A 23 -9.25 -3.18 11.59
C ASP A 23 -9.15 -3.86 10.21
N ALA A 24 -9.90 -3.37 9.21
CA ALA A 24 -9.82 -3.87 7.83
C ALA A 24 -8.46 -3.63 7.17
N ALA A 25 -7.80 -2.53 7.54
CA ALA A 25 -6.45 -2.19 7.09
C ALA A 25 -5.33 -2.80 7.95
N LEU A 26 -5.68 -3.58 8.99
CA LEU A 26 -4.75 -4.14 9.98
C LEU A 26 -3.87 -3.09 10.68
N ILE A 27 -4.44 -1.93 10.93
CA ILE A 27 -3.81 -0.83 11.66
C ILE A 27 -4.26 -0.91 13.11
N ASP A 28 -3.37 -1.32 14.00
CA ASP A 28 -3.67 -1.47 15.42
C ASP A 28 -3.56 -0.14 16.19
N LYS A 29 -2.80 0.84 15.67
CA LYS A 29 -2.64 2.16 16.28
C LYS A 29 -3.82 3.07 15.98
N THR A 30 -4.53 3.47 17.03
CA THR A 30 -5.70 4.37 16.94
C THR A 30 -5.38 5.81 17.32
N ASP A 31 -4.21 6.07 17.89
CA ASP A 31 -3.71 7.39 18.29
C ASP A 31 -3.12 8.18 17.11
N VAL A 32 -2.62 7.50 16.10
CA VAL A 32 -2.13 8.12 14.87
C VAL A 32 -3.31 8.49 13.97
N PRO A 33 -3.42 9.77 13.55
CA PRO A 33 -4.50 10.20 12.67
C PRO A 33 -4.43 9.47 11.31
N SER A 34 -5.42 8.63 11.07
CA SER A 34 -5.62 7.93 9.78
C SER A 34 -6.95 8.35 9.16
N TYR A 35 -7.00 8.39 7.85
CA TYR A 35 -8.16 8.89 7.11
C TYR A 35 -8.53 7.92 6.00
N SER A 36 -9.84 7.75 5.78
CA SER A 36 -10.33 6.95 4.66
C SER A 36 -9.97 7.61 3.32
N PRO A 37 -9.46 6.85 2.35
CA PRO A 37 -9.22 7.33 1.00
C PRO A 37 -10.44 8.01 0.36
N TRP A 38 -11.63 7.52 0.64
CA TRP A 38 -12.89 8.08 0.16
C TRP A 38 -13.15 9.49 0.71
N SER A 39 -12.78 9.75 1.96
CA SER A 39 -12.90 11.08 2.57
C SER A 39 -12.01 12.09 1.85
N VAL A 40 -10.82 11.68 1.42
CA VAL A 40 -9.89 12.53 0.65
C VAL A 40 -10.49 12.86 -0.72
N LEU A 41 -11.06 11.87 -1.43
CA LEU A 41 -11.70 12.10 -2.72
C LEU A 41 -12.91 13.02 -2.63
N LEU A 42 -13.74 12.86 -1.60
CA LEU A 42 -14.89 13.75 -1.36
C LEU A 42 -14.44 15.17 -1.03
N ALA A 43 -13.39 15.33 -0.23
CA ALA A 43 -12.80 16.63 0.09
C ALA A 43 -12.27 17.34 -1.16
N LEU A 44 -11.52 16.62 -1.99
CA LEU A 44 -11.02 17.15 -3.27
C LEU A 44 -12.16 17.63 -4.17
N ARG A 45 -13.18 16.80 -4.34
CA ARG A 45 -14.38 17.17 -5.11
C ARG A 45 -15.07 18.40 -4.55
N TYR A 46 -15.20 18.50 -3.24
CA TYR A 46 -15.81 19.65 -2.58
C TYR A 46 -15.02 20.94 -2.85
N VAL A 47 -13.70 20.93 -2.61
CA VAL A 47 -12.84 22.12 -2.82
C VAL A 47 -12.91 22.61 -4.26
N VAL A 48 -12.82 21.69 -5.23
CA VAL A 48 -12.91 22.06 -6.65
C VAL A 48 -14.31 22.60 -7.00
N SER A 49 -15.37 22.06 -6.40
CA SER A 49 -16.74 22.59 -6.63
C SER A 49 -16.91 24.01 -6.11
N VAL A 50 -16.32 24.31 -4.94
CA VAL A 50 -16.35 25.69 -4.37
C VAL A 50 -15.56 26.64 -5.26
N ALA A 51 -14.37 26.25 -5.71
CA ALA A 51 -13.55 27.08 -6.60
C ALA A 51 -14.29 27.43 -7.91
N ARG A 52 -14.96 26.45 -8.50
CA ARG A 52 -15.80 26.66 -9.68
C ARG A 52 -16.96 27.63 -9.43
N ALA A 53 -17.66 27.45 -8.30
CA ALA A 53 -18.76 28.35 -7.95
C ALA A 53 -18.30 29.79 -7.71
N LEU A 54 -17.06 29.99 -7.31
CA LEU A 54 -16.41 31.29 -7.13
C LEU A 54 -15.72 31.81 -8.39
N GLU A 55 -15.68 31.02 -9.47
CA GLU A 55 -14.97 31.33 -10.72
C GLU A 55 -13.50 31.70 -10.50
N LYS A 56 -12.82 31.01 -9.54
CA LYS A 56 -11.45 31.29 -9.14
C LYS A 56 -10.52 30.10 -9.40
N PRO A 57 -9.25 30.36 -9.74
CA PRO A 57 -8.24 29.33 -9.74
C PRO A 57 -8.05 28.76 -8.32
N VAL A 58 -7.71 27.49 -8.21
CA VAL A 58 -7.51 26.80 -6.94
C VAL A 58 -6.19 26.05 -6.89
N VAL A 59 -5.51 26.17 -5.75
CA VAL A 59 -4.40 25.30 -5.37
C VAL A 59 -4.90 24.41 -4.21
N VAL A 60 -4.97 23.12 -4.45
CA VAL A 60 -5.37 22.14 -3.45
C VAL A 60 -4.11 21.53 -2.84
N PHE A 61 -3.95 21.65 -1.52
CA PHE A 61 -2.85 21.03 -0.78
C PHE A 61 -3.38 19.84 0.01
N ILE A 62 -2.84 18.65 -0.24
CA ILE A 62 -3.20 17.39 0.43
C ILE A 62 -1.98 16.88 1.17
N PRO A 63 -1.78 17.23 2.46
CA PRO A 63 -0.60 16.85 3.23
C PRO A 63 -0.74 15.41 3.80
N LEU A 64 -1.13 14.48 2.96
CA LEU A 64 -1.39 13.08 3.33
C LEU A 64 -0.68 12.15 2.35
N GLY A 65 -0.30 10.98 2.81
CA GLY A 65 0.31 9.94 2.00
C GLY A 65 0.02 8.53 2.55
N SER A 66 0.32 7.53 1.75
CA SER A 66 0.23 6.12 2.10
C SER A 66 1.40 5.37 1.48
N ASN A 67 1.88 4.33 2.18
CA ASN A 67 2.83 3.36 1.61
C ASN A 67 2.13 2.23 0.85
N MET A 68 0.80 2.16 0.92
CA MET A 68 0.04 1.11 0.25
C MET A 68 -0.39 1.57 -1.13
N GLY A 69 -0.39 0.66 -2.09
CA GLY A 69 -0.73 0.92 -3.48
C GLY A 69 0.42 0.64 -4.45
N SER A 70 0.16 0.81 -5.74
CA SER A 70 1.10 0.44 -6.81
C SER A 70 2.30 1.37 -6.97
N HIS A 71 2.27 2.56 -6.42
CA HIS A 71 3.29 3.62 -6.60
C HIS A 71 3.57 4.01 -8.07
N THR A 72 2.68 3.63 -8.99
CA THR A 72 2.80 3.95 -10.43
C THR A 72 1.98 5.17 -10.85
N GLY A 73 1.23 5.76 -9.92
CA GLY A 73 0.33 6.86 -10.20
C GLY A 73 -1.01 6.45 -10.83
N ASN A 74 -1.30 5.15 -10.92
CA ASN A 74 -2.49 4.61 -11.57
C ASN A 74 -3.58 4.15 -10.58
N GLY A 75 -3.35 4.24 -9.27
CA GLY A 75 -4.36 3.94 -8.28
C GLY A 75 -5.58 4.88 -8.36
N ILE A 76 -6.67 4.51 -7.74
CA ILE A 76 -7.94 5.28 -7.80
C ILE A 76 -7.77 6.71 -7.28
N ILE A 77 -6.99 6.90 -6.21
CA ILE A 77 -6.71 8.22 -5.63
C ILE A 77 -5.87 9.04 -6.59
N GLU A 78 -4.78 8.49 -7.09
CA GLU A 78 -3.83 9.14 -7.99
C GLU A 78 -4.49 9.51 -9.31
N ALA A 79 -5.27 8.60 -9.89
CA ALA A 79 -6.04 8.85 -11.09
C ALA A 79 -7.08 9.96 -10.89
N SER A 80 -7.74 10.01 -9.72
CA SER A 80 -8.67 11.06 -9.37
C SER A 80 -7.96 12.42 -9.21
N ILE A 81 -6.81 12.46 -8.53
CA ILE A 81 -5.99 13.68 -8.39
C ILE A 81 -5.56 14.17 -9.76
N SER A 82 -5.06 13.28 -10.62
CA SER A 82 -4.65 13.60 -12.00
C SER A 82 -5.79 14.17 -12.82
N ASN A 83 -6.99 13.59 -12.70
CA ASN A 83 -8.19 14.09 -13.39
C ASN A 83 -8.61 15.48 -12.89
N PHE A 84 -8.52 15.75 -11.58
CA PHE A 84 -8.82 17.10 -11.07
C PHE A 84 -7.76 18.11 -11.46
N SER A 85 -6.48 17.75 -11.43
CA SER A 85 -5.38 18.65 -11.82
C SER A 85 -5.33 18.94 -13.32
N SER A 86 -5.91 18.09 -14.16
CA SER A 86 -6.05 18.35 -15.59
C SER A 86 -7.11 19.40 -15.95
N GLN A 87 -7.93 19.81 -14.98
CA GLN A 87 -8.95 20.85 -15.20
C GLN A 87 -8.29 22.23 -15.18
N ALA A 88 -8.78 23.11 -16.05
CA ALA A 88 -8.28 24.47 -16.13
C ALA A 88 -8.31 25.17 -14.75
N SER A 89 -7.28 25.91 -14.43
CA SER A 89 -7.14 26.69 -13.20
C SER A 89 -7.11 25.86 -11.90
N THR A 90 -6.77 24.57 -11.97
CA THR A 90 -6.65 23.70 -10.80
C THR A 90 -5.23 23.14 -10.70
N VAL A 91 -4.60 23.31 -9.54
CA VAL A 91 -3.30 22.70 -9.18
C VAL A 91 -3.48 21.88 -7.93
N VAL A 92 -2.97 20.65 -7.92
CA VAL A 92 -2.94 19.80 -6.72
C VAL A 92 -1.51 19.59 -6.29
N VAL A 93 -1.24 19.83 -5.01
CA VAL A 93 0.08 19.67 -4.38
C VAL A 93 0.00 18.56 -3.36
N VAL A 94 0.87 17.58 -3.49
CA VAL A 94 0.97 16.43 -2.58
C VAL A 94 2.42 16.27 -2.08
N PRO A 95 2.64 15.74 -0.87
CA PRO A 95 3.97 15.44 -0.36
C PRO A 95 4.53 14.16 -0.98
N THR A 96 5.84 14.01 -0.92
CA THR A 96 6.54 12.77 -1.32
C THR A 96 6.65 11.74 -0.20
N GLY A 97 6.17 12.07 1.00
CA GLY A 97 6.25 11.21 2.19
C GLY A 97 7.51 11.41 3.02
N ASN A 98 7.54 10.76 4.19
CA ASN A 98 8.63 10.87 5.17
C ASN A 98 9.30 9.50 5.46
N GLN A 99 9.02 8.48 4.64
CA GLN A 99 9.38 7.09 4.92
C GLN A 99 10.73 6.64 4.31
N GLY A 100 11.52 7.57 3.77
CA GLY A 100 12.74 7.23 3.03
C GLY A 100 13.84 6.48 3.81
N ASN A 101 13.75 6.43 5.14
CA ASN A 101 14.71 5.74 6.02
C ASN A 101 14.02 4.81 7.03
N THR A 102 12.85 4.29 6.71
CA THR A 102 12.01 3.52 7.65
C THR A 102 11.98 2.02 7.39
N ASP A 103 12.69 1.56 6.35
CA ASP A 103 12.75 0.15 5.95
C ASP A 103 11.37 -0.49 5.72
N THR A 104 10.41 0.31 5.23
CA THR A 104 9.04 -0.14 4.95
C THR A 104 8.81 -0.53 3.49
N HIS A 105 9.87 -0.49 2.69
CA HIS A 105 9.88 -0.83 1.27
C HIS A 105 11.11 -1.66 0.92
N THR A 106 10.94 -2.57 -0.03
CA THR A 106 12.04 -3.23 -0.74
C THR A 106 11.66 -3.46 -2.20
N GLU A 107 12.68 -3.49 -3.06
CA GLU A 107 12.52 -3.79 -4.49
C GLU A 107 13.63 -4.72 -4.98
N GLY A 108 13.42 -5.33 -6.12
CA GLY A 108 14.43 -6.16 -6.73
C GLY A 108 14.06 -6.65 -8.11
N ILE A 109 14.95 -7.46 -8.67
CA ILE A 109 14.79 -8.05 -9.99
C ILE A 109 15.02 -9.57 -9.89
N ILE A 110 14.09 -10.34 -10.46
CA ILE A 110 14.23 -11.77 -10.73
C ILE A 110 14.73 -11.86 -12.16
N GLU A 111 15.94 -12.33 -12.39
CA GLU A 111 16.59 -12.22 -13.69
C GLU A 111 16.07 -13.25 -14.69
N ARG A 112 15.70 -14.46 -14.23
CA ARG A 112 15.27 -15.58 -15.08
C ARG A 112 14.33 -16.53 -14.38
N VAL A 113 13.73 -17.41 -15.15
CA VAL A 113 12.91 -18.51 -14.63
C VAL A 113 13.73 -19.40 -13.70
N GLY A 114 13.16 -19.73 -12.55
CA GLY A 114 13.80 -20.53 -11.50
C GLY A 114 14.64 -19.74 -10.50
N ASP A 115 14.97 -18.47 -10.78
CA ASP A 115 15.64 -17.60 -9.82
C ASP A 115 14.74 -17.34 -8.61
N VAL A 116 15.38 -17.22 -7.46
CA VAL A 116 14.75 -17.04 -6.17
C VAL A 116 15.17 -15.71 -5.55
N LYS A 117 14.22 -14.96 -5.02
CA LYS A 117 14.46 -13.74 -4.24
C LYS A 117 13.65 -13.80 -2.94
N ASP A 118 14.30 -13.51 -1.84
CA ASP A 118 13.67 -13.46 -0.52
C ASP A 118 13.42 -12.00 -0.12
N ILE A 119 12.19 -11.72 0.27
CA ILE A 119 11.80 -10.49 0.97
C ILE A 119 11.74 -10.84 2.44
N GLU A 120 12.61 -10.25 3.25
CA GLU A 120 12.70 -10.51 4.68
C GLU A 120 12.01 -9.37 5.45
N ILE A 121 11.09 -9.74 6.33
CA ILE A 121 10.40 -8.79 7.21
C ILE A 121 10.67 -9.21 8.66
N ARG A 122 11.28 -8.31 9.42
CA ARG A 122 11.49 -8.50 10.86
C ARG A 122 10.25 -8.03 11.62
N ILE A 123 9.67 -8.93 12.38
CA ILE A 123 8.51 -8.68 13.24
C ILE A 123 8.96 -8.58 14.68
N GLY A 124 8.63 -7.46 15.34
CA GLY A 124 8.86 -7.25 16.77
C GLY A 124 7.81 -7.96 17.63
N GLU A 125 8.09 -8.11 18.93
CA GLU A 125 7.24 -8.89 19.86
C GLU A 125 5.83 -8.30 20.03
N LYS A 126 5.69 -7.01 19.88
CA LYS A 126 4.40 -6.32 20.06
C LYS A 126 3.51 -6.35 18.81
N ARG A 127 4.10 -6.61 17.65
CA ARG A 127 3.35 -6.60 16.38
C ARG A 127 2.57 -7.90 16.21
N LYS A 128 1.25 -7.78 16.05
CA LYS A 128 0.36 -8.96 15.90
C LYS A 128 -0.23 -9.08 14.49
N ASN A 129 -0.50 -7.96 13.83
CA ASN A 129 -1.15 -7.97 12.53
C ASN A 129 -0.37 -7.08 11.55
N LEU A 130 -0.25 -7.50 10.30
CA LEU A 130 0.46 -6.74 9.26
C LEU A 130 -0.12 -7.00 7.88
N PRO A 131 -0.51 -5.97 7.13
CA PRO A 131 -0.74 -6.10 5.71
C PRO A 131 0.58 -5.95 4.96
N ILE A 132 0.78 -6.75 3.93
CA ILE A 132 1.97 -6.74 3.08
C ILE A 132 1.51 -6.74 1.63
N GLU A 133 2.05 -5.83 0.82
CA GLU A 133 1.85 -5.82 -0.62
C GLU A 133 3.13 -6.22 -1.33
N ILE A 134 2.99 -7.11 -2.32
CA ILE A 134 4.07 -7.46 -3.25
C ILE A 134 3.54 -7.25 -4.65
N TRP A 135 4.13 -6.31 -5.37
CA TRP A 135 3.79 -5.95 -6.72
C TRP A 135 4.80 -6.54 -7.70
N ILE A 136 4.31 -7.15 -8.77
CA ILE A 136 5.14 -7.77 -9.82
C ILE A 136 4.76 -7.15 -11.16
N ASP A 137 5.70 -6.48 -11.80
CA ASP A 137 5.49 -5.88 -13.11
C ASP A 137 5.07 -6.94 -14.14
N LYS A 138 4.03 -6.68 -14.91
CA LYS A 138 3.64 -7.56 -16.03
C LYS A 138 4.68 -7.49 -17.17
N PRO A 139 4.87 -8.58 -17.89
CA PRO A 139 4.14 -9.86 -17.89
C PRO A 139 4.73 -10.93 -16.96
N ASN A 140 5.60 -10.55 -16.01
CA ASN A 140 6.26 -11.50 -15.11
C ASN A 140 5.25 -12.30 -14.27
N ARG A 141 5.57 -13.56 -14.00
CA ARG A 141 4.82 -14.44 -13.08
C ARG A 141 5.77 -15.10 -12.11
N VAL A 142 5.36 -15.17 -10.87
CA VAL A 142 6.13 -15.75 -9.76
C VAL A 142 5.26 -16.71 -8.95
N LYS A 143 5.92 -17.64 -8.25
CA LYS A 143 5.37 -18.38 -7.11
C LYS A 143 5.80 -17.69 -5.83
N LEU A 144 4.93 -17.76 -4.82
CA LEU A 144 5.24 -17.31 -3.48
C LEU A 144 5.43 -18.53 -2.57
N SER A 145 6.47 -18.53 -1.76
CA SER A 145 6.63 -19.42 -0.62
C SER A 145 6.84 -18.57 0.63
N ILE A 146 6.27 -18.95 1.76
CA ILE A 146 6.38 -18.20 3.00
C ILE A 146 7.09 -19.09 4.02
N ILE A 147 8.13 -18.54 4.63
CA ILE A 147 8.98 -19.24 5.60
C ILE A 147 8.87 -18.50 6.93
N SER A 148 8.45 -19.20 7.95
CA SER A 148 8.30 -18.68 9.29
C SER A 148 9.64 -18.53 10.03
N PRO A 149 9.68 -17.79 11.15
CA PRO A 149 10.88 -17.66 11.95
C PRO A 149 11.44 -19.00 12.50
N THR A 150 10.60 -20.01 12.70
CA THR A 150 11.04 -21.35 13.16
C THR A 150 11.44 -22.27 12.01
N GLY A 151 11.24 -21.83 10.77
CA GLY A 151 11.57 -22.60 9.57
C GLY A 151 10.43 -23.43 8.99
N GLU A 152 9.20 -23.30 9.50
CA GLU A 152 8.02 -23.88 8.83
C GLU A 152 7.82 -23.21 7.47
N ILE A 153 7.57 -24.02 6.43
CA ILE A 153 7.47 -23.53 5.04
C ILE A 153 6.10 -23.87 4.48
N ILE A 154 5.43 -22.86 3.95
CA ILE A 154 4.27 -23.02 3.08
C ILE A 154 4.72 -22.68 1.66
N ASP A 155 4.75 -23.68 0.81
CA ASP A 155 5.42 -23.60 -0.48
C ASP A 155 4.45 -23.55 -1.66
N ASN A 156 4.93 -22.98 -2.78
CA ASN A 156 4.26 -22.99 -4.08
C ASN A 156 2.86 -22.37 -4.11
N LEU A 157 2.65 -21.27 -3.40
CA LEU A 157 1.42 -20.48 -3.54
C LEU A 157 1.43 -19.78 -4.91
N GLU A 158 0.39 -20.02 -5.70
CA GLU A 158 0.28 -19.50 -7.05
C GLU A 158 -1.06 -18.80 -7.28
N SER A 159 -1.05 -17.80 -8.16
CA SER A 159 -2.28 -17.20 -8.66
C SER A 159 -3.04 -18.19 -9.55
N LYS A 160 -3.98 -18.91 -8.97
CA LYS A 160 -4.97 -19.72 -9.69
C LYS A 160 -6.31 -18.97 -9.72
N ASN A 161 -6.47 -18.08 -10.69
CA ASN A 161 -7.74 -17.37 -10.92
C ASN A 161 -8.36 -16.71 -9.66
N THR A 162 -7.79 -15.59 -9.21
CA THR A 162 -8.35 -14.74 -8.12
C THR A 162 -8.74 -15.53 -6.84
N ASN A 163 -7.87 -16.37 -6.34
CA ASN A 163 -8.12 -17.14 -5.13
C ASN A 163 -7.55 -16.45 -3.89
N ASN A 164 -8.36 -16.47 -2.83
CA ASN A 164 -7.91 -16.17 -1.48
C ASN A 164 -7.43 -17.47 -0.85
N GLU A 165 -6.15 -17.62 -0.61
CA GLU A 165 -5.62 -18.76 0.13
C GLU A 165 -5.49 -18.40 1.61
N ARG A 166 -6.15 -19.17 2.46
CA ARG A 166 -5.98 -19.07 3.91
C ARG A 166 -5.00 -20.13 4.36
N ILE A 167 -3.93 -19.71 4.98
CA ILE A 167 -2.85 -20.56 5.47
C ILE A 167 -2.65 -20.35 6.96
N LYS A 168 -2.18 -21.40 7.65
CA LYS A 168 -1.89 -21.38 9.08
C LYS A 168 -0.53 -22.02 9.34
N PHE A 169 0.34 -21.28 10.00
CA PHE A 169 1.59 -21.78 10.55
C PHE A 169 1.32 -22.37 11.93
N LEU A 170 1.65 -23.64 12.09
CA LEU A 170 1.28 -24.40 13.30
C LEU A 170 2.13 -24.01 14.50
N TYR A 171 3.43 -23.83 14.30
CA TYR A 171 4.35 -23.51 15.38
C TYR A 171 4.24 -22.06 15.86
N GLU A 172 3.93 -21.14 14.97
CA GLU A 172 3.74 -19.73 15.28
C GLU A 172 2.30 -19.37 15.65
N GLU A 173 1.33 -20.27 15.39
CA GLU A 173 -0.10 -19.99 15.49
C GLU A 173 -0.54 -18.76 14.64
N THR A 174 0.26 -18.45 13.62
CA THR A 174 0.04 -17.30 12.70
C THR A 174 -0.88 -17.72 11.58
N GLU A 175 -1.91 -16.92 11.32
CA GLU A 175 -2.77 -17.06 10.14
C GLU A 175 -2.43 -15.99 9.10
N MET A 176 -2.43 -16.39 7.83
CA MET A 176 -2.31 -15.45 6.72
C MET A 176 -3.39 -15.70 5.68
N ILE A 177 -3.94 -14.62 5.14
CA ILE A 177 -4.82 -14.63 3.98
C ILE A 177 -4.03 -14.03 2.83
N VAL A 178 -3.73 -14.84 1.82
CA VAL A 178 -2.97 -14.44 0.64
C VAL A 178 -3.94 -14.28 -0.52
N ASN A 179 -4.02 -13.05 -1.04
CA ASN A 179 -4.85 -12.71 -2.18
C ASN A 179 -3.95 -12.47 -3.39
N PHE A 180 -4.19 -13.18 -4.48
CA PHE A 180 -3.54 -12.94 -5.76
C PHE A 180 -4.50 -12.20 -6.68
N THR A 181 -4.11 -11.03 -7.15
CA THR A 181 -4.85 -10.24 -8.15
C THR A 181 -3.97 -10.05 -9.38
N SER A 182 -4.36 -10.65 -10.50
CA SER A 182 -3.56 -10.63 -11.72
C SER A 182 -4.43 -10.78 -12.98
N PRO A 183 -4.60 -9.73 -13.80
CA PRO A 183 -4.06 -8.39 -13.60
C PRO A 183 -4.79 -7.62 -12.46
N GLU A 184 -4.09 -6.70 -11.81
CA GLU A 184 -4.72 -5.69 -10.99
C GLU A 184 -5.37 -4.65 -11.92
N LEU A 185 -6.60 -4.21 -11.58
CA LEU A 185 -7.47 -3.49 -12.51
C LEU A 185 -6.95 -2.11 -12.95
N THR A 186 -6.20 -1.44 -12.09
CA THR A 186 -5.75 -0.06 -12.35
C THR A 186 -4.38 0.00 -13.03
N THR A 187 -3.49 -0.94 -12.73
CA THR A 187 -2.11 -0.96 -13.22
C THR A 187 -1.88 -2.00 -14.33
N GLY A 188 -2.67 -3.06 -14.32
CA GLY A 188 -2.41 -4.24 -15.14
C GLY A 188 -1.35 -5.18 -14.56
N ASP A 189 -0.65 -4.81 -13.50
CA ASP A 189 0.37 -5.62 -12.83
C ASP A 189 -0.22 -6.75 -11.99
N SER A 190 0.62 -7.55 -11.36
CA SER A 190 0.17 -8.54 -10.39
C SER A 190 0.39 -8.03 -8.98
N LEU A 191 -0.65 -8.11 -8.15
CA LEU A 191 -0.59 -7.84 -6.73
C LEU A 191 -0.76 -9.13 -5.95
N ILE A 192 0.17 -9.41 -5.03
CA ILE A 192 0.04 -10.38 -3.95
C ILE A 192 -0.20 -9.57 -2.68
N PHE A 193 -1.44 -9.63 -2.17
CA PHE A 193 -1.82 -8.94 -0.95
C PHE A 193 -1.96 -9.94 0.19
N ILE A 194 -1.14 -9.78 1.23
CA ILE A 194 -1.07 -10.69 2.37
C ILE A 194 -1.59 -9.96 3.60
N ARG A 195 -2.61 -10.54 4.24
CA ARG A 195 -3.06 -10.13 5.58
C ARG A 195 -2.57 -11.15 6.57
N ALA A 196 -1.62 -10.76 7.39
CA ALA A 196 -1.07 -11.62 8.42
C ALA A 196 -1.66 -11.28 9.79
N TYR A 197 -2.07 -12.30 10.53
CA TYR A 197 -2.69 -12.21 11.84
C TYR A 197 -1.93 -13.07 12.86
N ASN A 198 -1.88 -12.60 14.09
CA ASN A 198 -1.16 -13.27 15.19
C ASN A 198 0.31 -13.56 14.84
N LEU A 199 0.96 -12.60 14.19
CA LEU A 199 2.37 -12.73 13.83
C LEU A 199 3.24 -12.99 15.05
N ARG A 200 4.09 -14.00 14.96
CA ARG A 200 5.15 -14.25 15.93
C ARG A 200 6.38 -13.41 15.59
N ALA A 201 7.05 -12.90 16.62
CA ALA A 201 8.30 -12.15 16.47
C ALA A 201 9.38 -12.99 15.80
N GLY A 202 10.20 -12.36 14.99
CA GLY A 202 11.28 -12.99 14.24
C GLY A 202 11.34 -12.53 12.79
N ILE A 203 12.12 -13.22 12.00
CA ILE A 203 12.29 -12.91 10.56
C ILE A 203 11.39 -13.82 9.76
N TRP A 204 10.41 -13.23 9.11
CA TRP A 204 9.57 -13.88 8.12
C TRP A 204 10.16 -13.67 6.73
N LYS A 205 10.17 -14.71 5.89
CA LYS A 205 10.66 -14.63 4.52
C LYS A 205 9.53 -14.90 3.53
N PHE A 206 9.35 -13.99 2.61
CA PHE A 206 8.43 -14.11 1.49
C PHE A 206 9.27 -14.36 0.24
N ARG A 207 9.35 -15.62 -0.16
CA ARG A 207 10.20 -16.09 -1.26
C ARG A 207 9.48 -16.04 -2.57
N LEU A 208 10.02 -15.30 -3.53
CA LEU A 208 9.53 -15.23 -4.89
C LEU A 208 10.37 -16.13 -5.79
N THR A 209 9.74 -17.04 -6.52
CA THR A 209 10.39 -17.90 -7.53
C THR A 209 9.86 -17.57 -8.90
N GLY A 210 10.74 -17.23 -9.83
CA GLY A 210 10.37 -16.85 -11.19
C GLY A 210 9.77 -18.02 -11.98
N GLN A 211 8.56 -17.83 -12.53
CA GLN A 211 7.90 -18.80 -13.41
C GLN A 211 7.93 -18.37 -14.88
N TYR A 212 7.70 -17.10 -15.13
CA TYR A 212 7.80 -16.48 -16.44
C TYR A 212 8.37 -15.08 -16.25
N ILE A 213 9.55 -14.81 -16.79
CA ILE A 213 10.31 -13.60 -16.52
C ILE A 213 10.72 -12.93 -17.83
N VAL A 214 10.39 -11.64 -17.93
CA VAL A 214 10.80 -10.76 -19.03
C VAL A 214 11.64 -9.59 -18.50
N GLY A 215 11.18 -8.86 -17.48
CA GLY A 215 11.93 -7.77 -16.83
C GLY A 215 12.18 -8.05 -15.35
N GLY A 216 11.33 -8.89 -14.74
CA GLY A 216 11.48 -9.45 -13.41
C GLY A 216 11.39 -8.49 -12.22
N LYS A 217 11.02 -7.23 -12.44
CA LYS A 217 10.90 -6.26 -11.34
C LYS A 217 9.79 -6.64 -10.39
N TYR A 218 10.06 -6.45 -9.10
CA TYR A 218 9.08 -6.55 -8.03
C TYR A 218 9.33 -5.48 -6.98
N TYR A 219 8.27 -5.13 -6.25
CA TYR A 219 8.27 -4.16 -5.16
C TYR A 219 7.46 -4.73 -4.01
N SER A 220 7.87 -4.48 -2.77
CA SER A 220 7.11 -4.85 -1.60
C SER A 220 6.99 -3.69 -0.64
N TRP A 221 5.80 -3.50 -0.11
CA TRP A 221 5.46 -2.41 0.80
C TRP A 221 4.75 -2.94 2.04
N ILE A 222 5.06 -2.31 3.16
CA ILE A 222 4.29 -2.43 4.41
C ILE A 222 3.84 -1.03 4.83
N PRO A 223 2.84 -0.90 5.73
CA PRO A 223 2.34 0.41 6.15
C PRO A 223 3.45 1.32 6.69
N GLN A 224 3.15 2.61 6.73
CA GLN A 224 4.02 3.63 7.30
C GLN A 224 4.39 3.27 8.74
N ARG A 225 5.63 3.54 9.13
CA ARG A 225 6.19 3.15 10.43
C ARG A 225 5.40 3.71 11.61
N GLU A 226 4.79 4.88 11.46
CA GLU A 226 3.95 5.48 12.50
C GLU A 226 2.66 4.70 12.76
N LEU A 227 2.20 3.89 11.78
CA LEU A 227 1.00 3.06 11.88
C LEU A 227 1.30 1.64 12.37
N ILE A 228 2.57 1.25 12.37
CA ILE A 228 3.08 -0.01 12.91
C ILE A 228 4.04 0.28 14.06
N ASP A 229 4.07 -0.58 15.08
CA ASP A 229 4.95 -0.37 16.22
C ASP A 229 6.42 -0.39 15.81
N ASN A 230 7.21 0.49 16.45
CA ASN A 230 8.61 0.75 16.10
C ASN A 230 9.61 -0.22 16.76
N GLU A 231 9.19 -1.45 17.10
CA GLU A 231 10.08 -2.45 17.71
C GLU A 231 10.27 -3.67 16.82
#